data_25a60ad09591208cfe1fdfd84d1b7de2
#
_entry.id   25a60ad09591208cfe1fdfd84d1b7de2
#
_cell.length_a   1.000
_cell.length_b   1.000
_cell.length_c   1.000
_cell.angle_alpha   90.00
_cell.angle_beta   90.00
_cell.angle_gamma   90.00
#
_symmetry.space_group_name_H-M   'P 1'
#
loop_
_entity.id
_entity.type
_entity.pdbx_description
1 polymer ?
#
loop_
_entity_poly.entity_id
_entity_poly.type
_entity_poly.pdbx_seq_one_letter_code
_entity_poly.pdbx_strand_id
1 'polypeptide(L)'
;MSRIKKRGLDYFPLDIDFLQNRLVRRIMKREGDGALATLVSAFSCIYGGEGYYVLTDAFFYEDISANLYHQTAEDVKRILTLAAEYGIFDVTLFRECGVLTSAGIQRQYLFSTKRRKSSAIDNRFNLITDEQEDDDAGKQGEAAGLFPETSGSETEVSAALPEVSTTLPES
;
A
#
# COMPACT_ATOMS: atom_id res chain seq x y z
N MET A 1 -36.10 10.83 -4.62
CA MET A 1 -34.71 11.16 -4.22
C MET A 1 -33.76 10.07 -4.69
N SER A 2 -32.89 10.40 -5.60
CA SER A 2 -31.87 9.44 -6.06
C SER A 2 -30.91 9.15 -4.92
N ARG A 3 -30.85 7.92 -4.44
CA ARG A 3 -29.87 7.46 -3.45
C ARG A 3 -28.49 7.56 -4.09
N ILE A 4 -27.64 8.45 -3.60
CA ILE A 4 -26.24 8.54 -4.02
C ILE A 4 -25.62 7.17 -3.77
N LYS A 5 -25.22 6.47 -4.84
CA LYS A 5 -24.56 5.17 -4.71
C LYS A 5 -23.21 5.37 -4.05
N LYS A 6 -23.04 4.87 -2.84
CA LYS A 6 -21.78 4.85 -2.14
C LYS A 6 -20.78 3.99 -2.94
N ARG A 7 -19.68 4.58 -3.41
CA ARG A 7 -18.62 3.89 -4.14
C ARG A 7 -17.60 3.26 -3.21
N GLY A 8 -17.17 4.00 -2.21
CA GLY A 8 -16.16 3.57 -1.25
C GLY A 8 -16.63 2.54 -0.24
N LEU A 9 -15.70 2.15 0.63
CA LEU A 9 -15.88 1.21 1.72
C LEU A 9 -15.94 1.97 3.06
N ASP A 10 -16.57 1.36 4.07
CA ASP A 10 -16.57 1.89 5.44
C ASP A 10 -15.33 1.47 6.22
N TYR A 11 -14.71 0.37 5.82
CA TYR A 11 -13.48 -0.17 6.39
C TYR A 11 -12.75 -0.98 5.31
N PHE A 12 -11.47 -1.18 5.51
CA PHE A 12 -10.64 -2.03 4.68
C PHE A 12 -9.78 -2.95 5.55
N PRO A 13 -9.45 -4.15 5.08
CA PRO A 13 -8.55 -5.03 5.82
C PRO A 13 -7.12 -4.50 5.75
N LEU A 14 -6.43 -4.56 6.87
CA LEU A 14 -4.99 -4.36 6.95
C LEU A 14 -4.38 -5.64 7.50
N ASP A 15 -3.43 -6.21 6.78
CA ASP A 15 -2.79 -7.45 7.17
C ASP A 15 -2.09 -7.30 8.53
N ILE A 16 -2.17 -8.34 9.37
CA ILE A 16 -1.58 -8.32 10.72
C ILE A 16 -0.06 -8.17 10.69
N ASP A 17 0.57 -8.56 9.60
CA ASP A 17 2.00 -8.45 9.35
C ASP A 17 2.38 -7.23 8.49
N PHE A 18 1.46 -6.28 8.31
CA PHE A 18 1.69 -5.06 7.52
C PHE A 18 2.98 -4.34 7.89
N LEU A 19 3.29 -4.21 9.19
CA LEU A 19 4.52 -3.61 9.68
C LEU A 19 5.78 -4.44 9.37
N GLN A 20 5.60 -5.73 9.14
CA GLN A 20 6.70 -6.65 8.80
C GLN A 20 6.94 -6.73 7.29
N ASN A 21 6.00 -6.19 6.50
CA ASN A 21 6.15 -6.14 5.05
C ASN A 21 7.45 -5.43 4.67
N ARG A 22 8.23 -6.05 3.80
CA ARG A 22 9.57 -5.60 3.41
C ARG A 22 9.57 -4.17 2.85
N LEU A 23 8.58 -3.82 2.05
CA LEU A 23 8.49 -2.49 1.42
C LEU A 23 8.11 -1.42 2.44
N VAL A 24 7.14 -1.72 3.30
CA VAL A 24 6.72 -0.83 4.40
C VAL A 24 7.88 -0.57 5.34
N ARG A 25 8.59 -1.61 5.78
CA ARG A 25 9.77 -1.48 6.65
C ARG A 25 10.86 -0.64 6.01
N ARG A 26 11.11 -0.80 4.72
CA ARG A 26 12.11 -0.01 3.98
C ARG A 26 11.76 1.47 3.98
N ILE A 27 10.49 1.82 3.76
CA ILE A 27 10.03 3.20 3.82
C ILE A 27 10.13 3.75 5.25
N MET A 28 9.67 3.01 6.25
CA MET A 28 9.71 3.42 7.65
C MET A 28 11.15 3.63 8.14
N LYS A 29 12.10 2.81 7.72
CA LYS A 29 13.52 2.99 8.07
C LYS A 29 14.10 4.26 7.49
N ARG A 30 13.62 4.69 6.35
CA ARG A 30 14.08 5.91 5.68
C ARG A 30 13.37 7.17 6.20
N GLU A 31 12.06 7.09 6.40
CA GLU A 31 11.19 8.25 6.66
C GLU A 31 10.63 8.28 8.10
N GLY A 32 10.88 7.25 8.89
CA GLY A 32 10.37 7.14 10.26
C GLY A 32 8.93 6.63 10.34
N ASP A 33 8.39 6.67 11.56
CA ASP A 33 7.04 6.15 11.86
C ASP A 33 5.92 6.98 11.20
N GLY A 34 6.18 8.23 10.86
CA GLY A 34 5.27 9.07 10.09
C GLY A 34 4.92 8.50 8.72
N ALA A 35 5.81 7.67 8.14
CA ALA A 35 5.53 6.96 6.91
C ALA A 35 4.37 5.97 7.05
N LEU A 36 4.28 5.25 8.18
CA LEU A 36 3.17 4.35 8.46
C LEU A 36 1.84 5.11 8.51
N ALA A 37 1.79 6.20 9.26
CA ALA A 37 0.60 7.03 9.37
C ALA A 37 0.19 7.60 8.00
N THR A 38 1.14 8.00 7.18
CA THR A 38 0.91 8.48 5.81
C THR A 38 0.32 7.38 4.93
N LEU A 39 0.87 6.18 4.95
CA LEU A 39 0.36 5.04 4.17
C LEU A 39 -1.06 4.66 4.57
N VAL A 40 -1.34 4.54 5.87
CA VAL A 40 -2.68 4.21 6.37
C VAL A 40 -3.68 5.29 5.98
N SER A 41 -3.30 6.56 6.07
CA SER A 41 -4.15 7.69 5.63
C SER A 41 -4.44 7.63 4.12
N ALA A 42 -3.43 7.32 3.31
CA ALA A 42 -3.61 7.17 1.86
C ALA A 42 -4.56 6.01 1.53
N PHE A 43 -4.42 4.84 2.17
CA PHE A 43 -5.36 3.73 2.00
C PHE A 43 -6.78 4.11 2.43
N SER A 44 -6.93 4.85 3.51
CA SER A 44 -8.24 5.34 3.96
C SER A 44 -8.89 6.25 2.92
N CYS A 45 -8.13 7.13 2.28
CA CYS A 45 -8.61 7.97 1.18
C CYS A 45 -9.00 7.15 -0.06
N ILE A 46 -8.21 6.15 -0.43
CA ILE A 46 -8.46 5.28 -1.57
C ILE A 46 -9.74 4.48 -1.36
N TYR A 47 -9.81 3.70 -0.28
CA TYR A 47 -10.95 2.82 -0.03
C TYR A 47 -12.22 3.59 0.36
N GLY A 48 -12.08 4.67 1.11
CA GLY A 48 -13.21 5.49 1.56
C GLY A 48 -13.82 6.38 0.49
N GLY A 49 -13.03 6.77 -0.51
CA GLY A 49 -13.46 7.61 -1.63
C GLY A 49 -14.11 6.81 -2.75
N GLU A 50 -13.38 6.63 -3.83
CA GLU A 50 -13.83 5.85 -5.00
C GLU A 50 -13.77 4.33 -4.77
N GLY A 51 -13.04 3.90 -3.75
CA GLY A 51 -12.93 2.52 -3.31
C GLY A 51 -11.68 1.79 -3.80
N TYR A 52 -11.06 2.21 -4.88
CA TYR A 52 -9.89 1.56 -5.45
C TYR A 52 -8.81 2.50 -5.99
N TYR A 53 -9.05 3.79 -6.01
CA TYR A 53 -8.07 4.80 -6.39
C TYR A 53 -8.35 6.15 -5.71
N VAL A 54 -7.36 7.02 -5.74
CA VAL A 54 -7.50 8.44 -5.40
C VAL A 54 -6.59 9.28 -6.30
N LEU A 55 -7.05 10.48 -6.64
CA LEU A 55 -6.26 11.46 -7.37
C LEU A 55 -5.35 12.21 -6.40
N THR A 56 -4.08 12.37 -6.77
CA THR A 56 -3.08 13.09 -5.99
C THR A 56 -2.85 14.48 -6.55
N ASP A 57 -3.61 15.43 -6.09
CA ASP A 57 -3.36 16.86 -6.34
C ASP A 57 -2.67 17.50 -5.12
N ALA A 58 -2.40 18.80 -5.20
CA ALA A 58 -1.78 19.53 -4.11
C ALA A 58 -2.64 19.50 -2.83
N PHE A 59 -3.96 19.60 -2.97
CA PHE A 59 -4.89 19.55 -1.84
C PHE A 59 -4.89 18.19 -1.14
N PHE A 60 -4.74 17.10 -1.89
CA PHE A 60 -4.64 15.75 -1.32
C PHE A 60 -3.49 15.61 -0.33
N TYR A 61 -2.31 16.13 -0.67
CA TYR A 61 -1.14 16.09 0.22
C TYR A 61 -1.34 16.98 1.45
N GLU A 62 -1.93 18.15 1.27
CA GLU A 62 -2.26 19.08 2.37
C GLU A 62 -3.29 18.47 3.32
N ASP A 63 -4.35 17.87 2.80
CA ASP A 63 -5.41 17.23 3.58
C ASP A 63 -4.89 16.06 4.43
N ILE A 64 -4.01 15.23 3.86
CA ILE A 64 -3.37 14.16 4.65
C ILE A 64 -2.50 14.75 5.74
N SER A 65 -1.63 15.71 5.40
CA SER A 65 -0.70 16.29 6.36
C SER A 65 -1.41 17.01 7.51
N ALA A 66 -2.56 17.62 7.26
CA ALA A 66 -3.37 18.30 8.28
C ALA A 66 -3.85 17.36 9.40
N ASN A 67 -3.97 16.07 9.12
CA ASN A 67 -4.38 15.05 10.08
C ASN A 67 -3.20 14.30 10.72
N LEU A 68 -1.98 14.63 10.34
CA LEU A 68 -0.78 13.97 10.83
C LEU A 68 0.08 14.90 11.68
N TYR A 69 0.67 14.35 12.74
CA TYR A 69 1.64 15.06 13.55
C TYR A 69 3.03 14.96 12.94
N HIS A 70 3.72 16.08 12.86
CA HIS A 70 5.10 16.15 12.37
C HIS A 70 5.30 15.72 10.90
N GLN A 71 4.24 15.77 10.08
CA GLN A 71 4.33 15.51 8.64
C GLN A 71 3.82 16.74 7.88
N THR A 72 4.65 17.27 7.00
CA THR A 72 4.26 18.33 6.06
C THR A 72 3.68 17.73 4.78
N ALA A 73 3.01 18.53 3.96
CA ALA A 73 2.54 18.09 2.64
C ALA A 73 3.68 17.57 1.76
N GLU A 74 4.86 18.18 1.85
CA GLU A 74 6.09 17.75 1.16
C GLU A 74 6.56 16.37 1.65
N ASP A 75 6.48 16.11 2.96
CA ASP A 75 6.82 14.81 3.53
C ASP A 75 5.86 13.73 3.04
N VAL A 76 4.56 14.02 3.07
CA VAL A 76 3.51 13.12 2.55
C VAL A 76 3.76 12.78 1.08
N LYS A 77 4.01 13.79 0.25
CA LYS A 77 4.32 13.61 -1.17
C LYS A 77 5.55 12.73 -1.38
N ARG A 78 6.62 12.99 -0.64
CA ARG A 78 7.86 12.22 -0.71
C ARG A 78 7.64 10.76 -0.33
N ILE A 79 6.92 10.50 0.77
CA ILE A 79 6.62 9.15 1.25
C ILE A 79 5.78 8.38 0.23
N LEU A 80 4.74 8.99 -0.32
CA LEU A 80 3.87 8.34 -1.31
C LEU A 80 4.58 8.12 -2.64
N THR A 81 5.48 9.02 -3.04
CA THR A 81 6.35 8.82 -4.21
C THR A 81 7.26 7.60 -4.01
N LEU A 82 7.90 7.47 -2.86
CA LEU A 82 8.70 6.30 -2.51
C LEU A 82 7.87 5.01 -2.50
N ALA A 83 6.65 5.07 -1.95
CA ALA A 83 5.74 3.93 -1.93
C ALA A 83 5.40 3.45 -3.35
N ALA A 84 5.17 4.36 -4.29
CA ALA A 84 4.98 4.02 -5.69
C ALA A 84 6.26 3.45 -6.33
N GLU A 85 7.41 4.06 -6.09
CA GLU A 85 8.70 3.58 -6.61
C GLU A 85 9.06 2.19 -6.08
N TYR A 86 8.68 1.86 -4.86
CA TYR A 86 8.91 0.54 -4.27
C TYR A 86 7.85 -0.50 -4.65
N GLY A 87 6.78 -0.10 -5.35
CA GLY A 87 5.75 -1.01 -5.85
C GLY A 87 4.56 -1.23 -4.92
N ILE A 88 4.40 -0.44 -3.86
CA ILE A 88 3.17 -0.45 -3.03
C ILE A 88 1.99 0.09 -3.85
N PHE A 89 2.25 1.12 -4.65
CA PHE A 89 1.31 1.64 -5.64
C PHE A 89 1.89 1.46 -7.05
N ASP A 90 1.03 1.47 -8.05
CA ASP A 90 1.47 1.45 -9.44
C ASP A 90 2.17 2.75 -9.81
N VAL A 91 3.46 2.66 -10.14
CA VAL A 91 4.30 3.83 -10.41
C VAL A 91 3.94 4.53 -11.70
N THR A 92 3.45 3.79 -12.70
CA THR A 92 3.08 4.35 -14.00
C THR A 92 1.82 5.20 -13.87
N LEU A 93 0.76 4.68 -13.28
CA LEU A 93 -0.46 5.45 -13.02
C LEU A 93 -0.21 6.64 -12.09
N PHE A 94 0.67 6.48 -11.12
CA PHE A 94 1.04 7.58 -10.23
C PHE A 94 1.75 8.72 -10.98
N ARG A 95 2.73 8.38 -11.81
CA ARG A 95 3.51 9.40 -12.55
C ARG A 95 2.76 10.03 -13.71
N GLU A 96 2.02 9.24 -14.48
CA GLU A 96 1.35 9.70 -15.69
C GLU A 96 -0.03 10.31 -15.43
N CYS A 97 -0.77 9.75 -14.47
CA CYS A 97 -2.16 10.13 -14.21
C CYS A 97 -2.36 10.79 -12.83
N GLY A 98 -1.35 10.82 -11.97
CA GLY A 98 -1.52 11.30 -10.59
C GLY A 98 -2.49 10.45 -9.78
N VAL A 99 -2.52 9.14 -10.01
CA VAL A 99 -3.44 8.18 -9.39
C VAL A 99 -2.70 7.24 -8.45
N LEU A 100 -3.16 7.14 -7.21
CA LEU A 100 -2.74 6.10 -6.28
C LEU A 100 -3.71 4.92 -6.37
N THR A 101 -3.20 3.79 -6.82
CA THR A 101 -3.87 2.50 -6.87
C THR A 101 -2.84 1.38 -7.01
N SER A 102 -3.27 0.15 -6.87
CA SER A 102 -2.49 -1.04 -7.21
C SER A 102 -3.40 -2.20 -7.57
N ALA A 103 -2.88 -3.23 -8.19
CA ALA A 103 -3.63 -4.45 -8.50
C ALA A 103 -4.22 -5.09 -7.23
N GLY A 104 -3.45 -5.11 -6.12
CA GLY A 104 -3.92 -5.60 -4.83
C GLY A 104 -5.09 -4.80 -4.25
N ILE A 105 -5.02 -3.47 -4.33
CA ILE A 105 -6.11 -2.58 -3.92
C ILE A 105 -7.37 -2.84 -4.75
N GLN A 106 -7.24 -2.99 -6.06
CA GLN A 106 -8.35 -3.24 -6.96
C GLN A 106 -9.01 -4.60 -6.71
N ARG A 107 -8.23 -5.66 -6.50
CA ARG A 107 -8.74 -6.99 -6.13
C ARG A 107 -9.47 -6.94 -4.79
N GLN A 108 -8.90 -6.28 -3.80
CA GLN A 108 -9.54 -6.12 -2.48
C GLN A 108 -10.86 -5.36 -2.59
N TYR A 109 -10.92 -4.31 -3.39
CA TYR A 109 -12.16 -3.58 -3.65
C TYR A 109 -13.22 -4.47 -4.29
N LEU A 110 -12.88 -5.21 -5.34
CA LEU A 110 -13.81 -6.12 -6.01
C LEU A 110 -14.30 -7.23 -5.07
N PHE A 111 -13.40 -7.78 -4.27
CA PHE A 111 -13.77 -8.77 -3.25
C PHE A 111 -14.75 -8.19 -2.22
N SER A 112 -14.48 -7.03 -1.68
CA SER A 112 -15.31 -6.36 -0.68
C SER A 112 -16.67 -5.92 -1.23
N THR A 113 -16.76 -5.70 -2.52
CA THR A 113 -17.97 -5.21 -3.20
C THR A 113 -18.68 -6.24 -4.06
N LYS A 114 -18.27 -7.51 -4.01
CA LYS A 114 -18.84 -8.60 -4.84
C LYS A 114 -20.35 -8.76 -4.74
N ARG A 115 -20.96 -8.32 -3.63
CA ARG A 115 -22.41 -8.33 -3.43
C ARG A 115 -23.12 -7.10 -3.98
N ARG A 116 -22.38 -6.10 -4.44
CA ARG A 116 -22.94 -4.88 -5.04
C ARG A 116 -23.23 -5.14 -6.51
N LYS A 117 -24.38 -4.68 -7.00
CA LYS A 117 -24.80 -4.88 -8.40
C LYS A 117 -23.97 -4.15 -9.45
N SER A 118 -23.10 -3.22 -9.03
CA SER A 118 -22.30 -2.40 -9.94
C SER A 118 -20.98 -1.99 -9.27
N SER A 119 -20.07 -2.94 -9.18
CA SER A 119 -18.69 -2.66 -8.82
C SER A 119 -17.84 -3.02 -10.01
N ALA A 120 -17.21 -2.03 -10.61
CA ALA A 120 -16.30 -2.21 -11.73
C ALA A 120 -15.13 -1.26 -11.59
N ILE A 121 -13.98 -1.70 -12.05
CA ILE A 121 -12.78 -0.87 -12.17
C ILE A 121 -12.86 -0.12 -13.50
N ASP A 122 -12.57 1.19 -13.47
CA ASP A 122 -12.45 1.98 -14.69
C ASP A 122 -11.32 1.43 -15.56
N ASN A 123 -11.62 1.17 -16.84
CA ASN A 123 -10.66 0.60 -17.78
C ASN A 123 -9.36 1.43 -17.90
N ARG A 124 -9.42 2.73 -17.65
CA ARG A 124 -8.24 3.61 -17.66
C ARG A 124 -7.23 3.26 -16.57
N PHE A 125 -7.69 2.69 -15.46
CA PHE A 125 -6.88 2.39 -14.28
C PHE A 125 -6.79 0.91 -13.98
N ASN A 126 -7.44 0.06 -14.79
CA ASN A 126 -7.52 -1.38 -14.53
C ASN A 126 -6.13 -2.04 -14.65
N LEU A 127 -5.68 -2.62 -13.56
CA LEU A 127 -4.43 -3.36 -13.44
C LEU A 127 -4.65 -4.88 -13.33
N ILE A 128 -5.91 -5.32 -13.29
CA ILE A 128 -6.26 -6.73 -13.17
C ILE A 128 -6.35 -7.30 -14.59
N THR A 129 -5.53 -8.29 -14.89
CA THR A 129 -5.60 -9.07 -16.13
C THR A 129 -6.31 -10.39 -15.87
N ASP A 130 -7.12 -10.85 -16.82
CA ASP A 130 -7.92 -12.07 -16.73
C ASP A 130 -7.07 -13.34 -16.48
N GLU A 131 -5.77 -13.28 -16.76
CA GLU A 131 -4.83 -14.40 -16.51
C GLU A 131 -4.52 -14.64 -15.01
N GLN A 132 -4.92 -13.73 -14.13
CA GLN A 132 -4.68 -13.84 -12.68
C GLN A 132 -5.92 -14.30 -11.88
N GLU A 133 -7.06 -14.52 -12.55
CA GLU A 133 -8.27 -15.01 -11.89
C GLU A 133 -8.26 -16.52 -11.66
N ASP A 134 -7.48 -17.29 -12.43
CA ASP A 134 -7.50 -18.75 -12.38
C ASP A 134 -6.68 -19.35 -11.21
N ASP A 135 -5.74 -18.61 -10.63
CA ASP A 135 -4.94 -19.12 -9.49
C ASP A 135 -5.63 -18.96 -8.13
N ASP A 136 -6.69 -18.16 -8.03
CA ASP A 136 -7.38 -17.88 -6.77
C ASP A 136 -8.64 -18.72 -6.53
N ALA A 137 -9.05 -19.53 -7.49
CA ALA A 137 -10.24 -20.41 -7.38
C ALA A 137 -10.06 -21.58 -6.37
N GLY A 138 -8.84 -21.78 -5.86
CA GLY A 138 -8.50 -22.88 -4.96
C GLY A 138 -8.40 -22.52 -3.46
N LYS A 139 -8.34 -21.24 -3.11
CA LYS A 139 -8.21 -20.78 -1.72
C LYS A 139 -9.48 -20.06 -1.27
N GLN A 140 -10.44 -20.83 -0.81
CA GLN A 140 -11.62 -20.28 -0.13
C GLN A 140 -11.17 -19.68 1.22
N GLY A 141 -11.13 -18.35 1.29
CA GLY A 141 -11.08 -17.64 2.57
C GLY A 141 -9.95 -16.65 2.82
N GLU A 142 -8.97 -16.53 1.95
CA GLU A 142 -7.94 -15.51 2.10
C GLU A 142 -8.26 -14.27 1.26
N ALA A 143 -8.44 -13.14 1.94
CA ALA A 143 -8.45 -11.84 1.28
C ALA A 143 -7.12 -11.65 0.53
N ALA A 144 -7.20 -11.25 -0.75
CA ALA A 144 -5.99 -10.96 -1.52
C ALA A 144 -5.14 -9.93 -0.76
N GLY A 145 -3.92 -10.28 -0.43
CA GLY A 145 -3.01 -9.40 0.30
C GLY A 145 -2.84 -8.06 -0.40
N LEU A 146 -2.69 -7.01 0.39
CA LEU A 146 -2.56 -5.63 -0.09
C LEU A 146 -1.31 -5.43 -0.99
N PHE A 147 -0.36 -6.36 -0.92
CA PHE A 147 0.93 -6.29 -1.61
C PHE A 147 1.15 -7.48 -2.54
N PRO A 148 1.89 -7.29 -3.65
CA PRO A 148 2.31 -8.40 -4.49
C PRO A 148 3.21 -9.35 -3.70
N GLU A 149 2.92 -10.64 -3.76
CA GLU A 149 3.79 -11.68 -3.23
C GLU A 149 5.12 -11.65 -4.00
N THR A 150 6.17 -11.21 -3.34
CA THR A 150 7.51 -11.37 -3.89
C THR A 150 7.97 -12.80 -3.64
N SER A 151 7.88 -13.65 -4.65
CA SER A 151 8.60 -14.92 -4.67
C SER A 151 10.11 -14.61 -4.71
N GLY A 152 10.69 -14.40 -3.53
CA GLY A 152 12.12 -14.21 -3.37
C GLY A 152 12.78 -15.56 -3.18
N SER A 153 13.61 -15.98 -4.13
CA SER A 153 14.59 -17.02 -3.86
C SER A 153 15.54 -16.52 -2.77
N GLU A 154 15.49 -17.17 -1.63
CA GLU A 154 16.43 -16.94 -0.55
C GLU A 154 17.85 -17.33 -1.00
N THR A 155 18.69 -16.34 -1.21
CA THR A 155 20.13 -16.56 -1.19
C THR A 155 20.58 -16.24 0.22
N GLU A 156 20.81 -17.27 1.02
CA GLU A 156 21.46 -17.16 2.31
C GLU A 156 22.86 -16.58 2.12
N VAL A 157 23.02 -15.33 2.53
CA VAL A 157 24.35 -14.78 2.77
C VAL A 157 24.62 -14.92 4.27
N SER A 158 25.31 -15.98 4.62
CA SER A 158 25.90 -16.17 5.93
C SER A 158 26.94 -15.06 6.17
N ALA A 159 26.57 -14.04 6.91
CA ALA A 159 27.52 -13.06 7.43
C ALA A 159 27.98 -13.53 8.81
N ALA A 160 29.19 -14.06 8.87
CA ALA A 160 29.88 -14.35 10.10
C ALA A 160 30.11 -13.05 10.89
N LEU A 161 29.70 -13.04 12.15
CA LEU A 161 29.98 -11.96 13.09
C LEU A 161 31.48 -11.98 13.44
N PRO A 162 32.17 -10.84 13.44
CA PRO A 162 33.51 -10.80 14.01
C PRO A 162 33.43 -10.81 15.53
N GLU A 163 34.09 -11.77 16.15
CA GLU A 163 34.28 -11.83 17.59
C GLU A 163 35.16 -10.64 18.04
N VAL A 164 34.59 -9.81 18.88
CA VAL A 164 35.35 -8.76 19.56
C VAL A 164 36.00 -9.37 20.79
N SER A 165 37.28 -9.65 20.69
CA SER A 165 38.11 -10.03 21.81
C SER A 165 38.35 -8.83 22.73
N THR A 166 37.68 -8.78 23.87
CA THR A 166 37.93 -7.79 24.91
C THR A 166 39.07 -8.26 25.81
N THR A 167 40.25 -7.74 25.59
CA THR A 167 41.34 -7.85 26.57
C THR A 167 41.29 -6.63 27.48
N LEU A 168 40.99 -6.85 28.76
CA LEU A 168 41.15 -5.87 29.83
C LEU A 168 42.64 -5.80 30.22
N PRO A 169 43.23 -4.63 30.42
CA PRO A 169 44.52 -4.53 31.08
C PRO A 169 44.32 -4.52 32.59
N GLU A 170 44.96 -5.47 33.24
CA GLU A 170 45.20 -5.42 34.68
C GLU A 170 46.33 -4.40 34.97
N SER A 171 46.11 -3.58 36.02
CA SER A 171 47.14 -2.88 36.77
C SER A 171 46.79 -2.93 38.23
#